data_af215f0f6a4fe70710892bd6edf5a80b
#
_entry.id   af215f0f6a4fe70710892bd6edf5a80b
#
_cell.length_a   1.000
_cell.length_b   1.000
_cell.length_c   1.000
_cell.angle_alpha   90.00
_cell.angle_beta   90.00
_cell.angle_gamma   90.00
#
_symmetry.space_group_name_H-M   'P 1'
#
loop_
_entity.id
_entity.type
_entity.pdbx_description
1 polymer ?
#
loop_
_entity_poly.entity_id
_entity_poly.type
_entity_poly.pdbx_seq_one_letter_code
_entity_poly.pdbx_strand_id
1 'polypeptide(L)'
;MIKHGIGVNSNMRKRMRIQFHKLLSLPKTLFFNFYYFPFAQAIKFPLIVSYSCIVKNLGKRGSVKLSQVSRGIVQIGIHDGSFSMGNEKSCFWDIQENAQLEFQGKCLISRGCRITVCKNAKLTFGEDFYANSGFIVSAAKDIRFGDDCLLGWNCCVIDGDGHQIVSTED
;
A
#
# COMPACT_ATOMS: atom_id res chain seq x y z
N MET A 1 -11.36 43.82 3.40
CA MET A 1 -9.94 43.48 3.71
C MET A 1 -9.89 42.11 4.32
N ILE A 2 -9.77 41.05 3.50
CA ILE A 2 -9.83 39.64 3.94
C ILE A 2 -8.40 39.13 4.03
N LYS A 3 -8.01 38.69 5.20
CA LYS A 3 -6.64 38.24 5.54
C LYS A 3 -6.29 36.93 4.83
N HIS A 4 -5.33 36.97 3.92
CA HIS A 4 -4.68 35.83 3.28
C HIS A 4 -3.61 35.18 4.21
N GLY A 5 -4.03 34.70 5.40
CA GLY A 5 -3.09 34.14 6.37
C GLY A 5 -3.22 32.64 6.64
N ILE A 6 -4.23 31.97 6.06
CA ILE A 6 -4.62 30.61 6.49
C ILE A 6 -3.88 29.49 5.74
N GLY A 7 -3.38 29.73 4.52
CA GLY A 7 -2.86 28.66 3.66
C GLY A 7 -1.47 28.10 4.05
N VAL A 8 -0.56 28.93 4.51
CA VAL A 8 0.83 28.52 4.79
C VAL A 8 0.93 27.64 6.03
N ASN A 9 0.11 27.92 7.06
CA ASN A 9 0.16 27.20 8.35
C ASN A 9 -0.43 25.77 8.24
N SER A 10 -1.42 25.55 7.38
CA SER A 10 -2.05 24.24 7.17
C SER A 10 -1.12 23.25 6.44
N ASN A 11 -0.40 23.71 5.42
CA ASN A 11 0.55 22.88 4.66
C ASN A 11 1.77 22.49 5.50
N MET A 12 2.27 23.38 6.34
CA MET A 12 3.38 23.08 7.26
C MET A 12 2.96 22.02 8.30
N ARG A 13 1.79 22.16 8.92
CA ARG A 13 1.24 21.17 9.85
C ARG A 13 1.04 19.80 9.21
N LYS A 14 0.53 19.76 7.97
CA LYS A 14 0.37 18.52 7.19
C LYS A 14 1.72 17.84 6.94
N ARG A 15 2.74 18.60 6.52
CA ARG A 15 4.11 18.09 6.31
C ARG A 15 4.72 17.54 7.60
N MET A 16 4.62 18.28 8.72
CA MET A 16 5.12 17.83 10.02
C MET A 16 4.43 16.54 10.48
N ARG A 17 3.11 16.42 10.31
CA ARG A 17 2.35 15.22 10.65
C ARG A 17 2.81 14.01 9.84
N ILE A 18 3.05 14.17 8.55
CA ILE A 18 3.56 13.09 7.69
C ILE A 18 4.97 12.67 8.14
N GLN A 19 5.86 13.61 8.46
CA GLN A 19 7.21 13.29 8.93
C GLN A 19 7.19 12.57 10.28
N PHE A 20 6.37 13.02 11.21
CA PHE A 20 6.17 12.34 12.50
C PHE A 20 5.61 10.93 12.32
N HIS A 21 4.64 10.77 11.42
CA HIS A 21 4.10 9.46 11.08
C HIS A 21 5.16 8.52 10.49
N LYS A 22 6.02 9.04 9.60
CA LYS A 22 7.16 8.27 9.06
C LYS A 22 8.13 7.86 10.17
N LEU A 23 8.41 8.74 11.12
CA LEU A 23 9.28 8.44 12.25
C LEU A 23 8.73 7.30 13.10
N LEU A 24 7.44 7.35 13.47
CA LEU A 24 6.77 6.27 14.20
C LEU A 24 6.75 4.95 13.39
N SER A 25 6.80 5.04 12.08
CA SER A 25 6.77 3.90 11.17
C SER A 25 8.15 3.26 10.96
N LEU A 26 9.22 3.83 11.48
CA LEU A 26 10.59 3.33 11.29
C LEU A 26 10.77 1.85 11.68
N PRO A 27 10.33 1.38 12.86
CA PRO A 27 10.55 -0.02 13.23
C PRO A 27 9.91 -1.00 12.24
N LYS A 28 8.67 -0.73 11.84
CA LYS A 28 7.97 -1.56 10.86
C LYS A 28 8.59 -1.46 9.47
N THR A 29 8.98 -0.28 9.06
CA THR A 29 9.68 -0.02 7.80
C THR A 29 11.01 -0.80 7.75
N LEU A 30 11.82 -0.76 8.80
CA LEU A 30 13.04 -1.55 8.92
C LEU A 30 12.73 -3.03 8.76
N PHE A 31 11.78 -3.56 9.55
CA PHE A 31 11.40 -4.96 9.52
C PHE A 31 10.99 -5.41 8.10
N PHE A 32 10.10 -4.67 7.42
CA PHE A 32 9.64 -5.02 6.07
C PHE A 32 10.75 -5.03 5.04
N ASN A 33 11.65 -4.03 5.06
CA ASN A 33 12.73 -3.94 4.09
C ASN A 33 13.72 -5.10 4.25
N PHE A 34 14.16 -5.39 5.48
CA PHE A 34 15.10 -6.49 5.73
C PHE A 34 14.46 -7.88 5.64
N TYR A 35 13.13 -7.97 5.74
CA TYR A 35 12.42 -9.21 5.50
C TYR A 35 12.32 -9.55 4.00
N TYR A 36 11.91 -8.59 3.17
CA TYR A 36 11.61 -8.85 1.77
C TYR A 36 12.79 -8.71 0.81
N PHE A 37 13.74 -7.81 1.10
CA PHE A 37 14.75 -7.43 0.14
C PHE A 37 16.16 -7.86 0.56
N PRO A 38 17.07 -8.13 -0.43
CA PRO A 38 18.49 -8.28 -0.16
C PRO A 38 19.06 -7.02 0.52
N PHE A 39 20.12 -7.19 1.33
CA PHE A 39 20.72 -6.11 2.13
C PHE A 39 20.98 -4.83 1.32
N ALA A 40 21.56 -4.95 0.13
CA ALA A 40 21.88 -3.81 -0.75
C ALA A 40 20.65 -2.99 -1.20
N GLN A 41 19.47 -3.60 -1.24
CA GLN A 41 18.21 -2.91 -1.49
C GLN A 41 17.57 -2.42 -0.19
N ALA A 42 17.56 -3.25 0.84
CA ALA A 42 16.93 -2.97 2.13
C ALA A 42 17.47 -1.69 2.78
N ILE A 43 18.78 -1.44 2.73
CA ILE A 43 19.43 -0.24 3.29
C ILE A 43 18.98 1.08 2.62
N LYS A 44 18.40 1.02 1.42
CA LYS A 44 17.84 2.18 0.73
C LYS A 44 16.41 2.51 1.21
N PHE A 45 15.82 1.64 2.03
CA PHE A 45 14.45 1.79 2.54
C PHE A 45 13.43 2.08 1.44
N PRO A 46 13.34 1.27 0.38
CA PRO A 46 12.41 1.51 -0.72
C PRO A 46 10.94 1.41 -0.32
N LEU A 47 10.60 0.57 0.66
CA LEU A 47 9.24 0.35 1.14
C LEU A 47 9.04 1.01 2.50
N ILE A 48 8.13 1.99 2.58
CA ILE A 48 7.73 2.62 3.84
C ILE A 48 6.32 2.14 4.19
N VAL A 49 6.19 1.50 5.37
CA VAL A 49 4.92 0.93 5.83
C VAL A 49 4.50 1.60 7.13
N SER A 50 3.26 2.07 7.19
CA SER A 50 2.69 2.72 8.38
C SER A 50 2.83 1.85 9.64
N TYR A 51 3.13 2.48 10.77
CA TYR A 51 3.15 1.81 12.08
C TYR A 51 1.81 1.16 12.42
N SER A 52 0.70 1.73 11.95
CA SER A 52 -0.66 1.23 12.19
C SER A 52 -1.07 0.09 11.24
N CYS A 53 -0.19 -0.38 10.34
CA CYS A 53 -0.48 -1.48 9.44
C CYS A 53 -0.58 -2.80 10.22
N ILE A 54 -1.73 -3.46 10.15
CA ILE A 54 -1.96 -4.78 10.71
C ILE A 54 -1.45 -5.82 9.72
N VAL A 55 -0.55 -6.68 10.17
CA VAL A 55 0.05 -7.73 9.34
C VAL A 55 -0.56 -9.07 9.73
N LYS A 56 -1.23 -9.73 8.80
CA LYS A 56 -1.79 -11.08 8.98
C LYS A 56 -0.81 -12.15 8.50
N ASN A 57 -0.37 -12.01 7.25
CA ASN A 57 0.62 -12.88 6.65
C ASN A 57 1.68 -12.05 5.92
N LEU A 58 2.93 -12.49 5.99
CA LEU A 58 4.04 -11.84 5.29
C LEU A 58 4.38 -12.53 3.96
N GLY A 59 3.91 -13.77 3.75
CA GLY A 59 4.40 -14.58 2.65
C GLY A 59 5.85 -15.03 2.86
N LYS A 60 6.49 -15.51 1.81
CA LYS A 60 7.92 -15.89 1.84
C LYS A 60 8.81 -14.68 1.60
N ARG A 61 10.06 -14.78 2.01
CA ARG A 61 11.10 -13.82 1.58
C ARG A 61 11.14 -13.77 0.06
N GLY A 62 11.17 -12.54 -0.53
CA GLY A 62 11.12 -12.36 -1.99
C GLY A 62 9.74 -12.43 -2.62
N SER A 63 8.65 -12.60 -1.83
CA SER A 63 7.28 -12.48 -2.35
C SER A 63 6.91 -11.06 -2.75
N VAL A 64 7.62 -10.05 -2.22
CA VAL A 64 7.50 -8.66 -2.64
C VAL A 64 8.70 -8.31 -3.52
N LYS A 65 8.42 -7.79 -4.72
CA LYS A 65 9.44 -7.41 -5.72
C LYS A 65 9.31 -5.94 -6.09
N LEU A 66 10.45 -5.34 -6.41
CA LEU A 66 10.56 -3.97 -6.89
C LEU A 66 11.34 -3.96 -8.19
N SER A 67 10.80 -3.36 -9.25
CA SER A 67 11.53 -3.15 -10.50
C SER A 67 12.50 -1.97 -10.40
N GLN A 68 12.16 -0.99 -9.55
CA GLN A 68 13.00 0.17 -9.26
C GLN A 68 13.25 0.28 -7.75
N VAL A 69 14.47 0.67 -7.37
CA VAL A 69 14.88 0.75 -5.96
C VAL A 69 15.38 2.14 -5.64
N SER A 70 14.52 2.97 -5.07
CA SER A 70 14.85 4.28 -4.51
C SER A 70 14.16 4.47 -3.17
N ARG A 71 14.68 5.39 -2.34
CA ARG A 71 14.15 5.61 -0.99
C ARG A 71 12.69 6.02 -1.01
N GLY A 72 11.84 5.22 -0.36
CA GLY A 72 10.41 5.49 -0.20
C GLY A 72 9.61 5.51 -1.50
N ILE A 73 10.08 4.79 -2.51
CA ILE A 73 9.38 4.67 -3.80
C ILE A 73 8.00 4.02 -3.61
N VAL A 74 7.86 3.12 -2.64
CA VAL A 74 6.59 2.54 -2.22
C VAL A 74 6.23 3.02 -0.82
N GLN A 75 5.03 3.58 -0.64
CA GLN A 75 4.56 4.07 0.65
C GLN A 75 3.14 3.56 0.91
N ILE A 76 2.98 2.80 1.99
CA ILE A 76 1.72 2.16 2.38
C ILE A 76 1.20 2.78 3.68
N GLY A 77 0.04 3.43 3.62
CA GLY A 77 -0.65 3.98 4.78
C GLY A 77 -0.01 5.23 5.41
N ILE A 78 0.91 5.88 4.70
CA ILE A 78 1.63 7.07 5.21
C ILE A 78 0.83 8.36 4.98
N HIS A 79 0.14 8.45 3.85
CA HIS A 79 -0.60 9.63 3.44
C HIS A 79 -2.08 9.53 3.84
N ASP A 80 -2.71 10.67 4.10
CA ASP A 80 -4.14 10.73 4.44
C ASP A 80 -5.05 10.78 3.21
N GLY A 81 -4.47 10.81 2.00
CA GLY A 81 -5.22 11.13 0.79
C GLY A 81 -5.57 12.62 0.69
N SER A 82 -6.34 12.99 -0.35
CA SER A 82 -6.72 14.39 -0.61
C SER A 82 -7.75 14.91 0.38
N PHE A 83 -8.67 14.05 0.84
CA PHE A 83 -9.65 14.33 1.88
C PHE A 83 -9.66 13.18 2.89
N SER A 84 -9.65 13.50 4.18
CA SER A 84 -9.82 12.49 5.22
C SER A 84 -11.31 12.16 5.35
N MET A 85 -11.72 11.06 4.76
CA MET A 85 -13.12 10.59 4.78
C MET A 85 -13.44 9.73 6.00
N GLY A 86 -12.79 9.92 7.12
CA GLY A 86 -13.14 9.20 8.33
C GLY A 86 -11.96 8.76 9.20
N ASN A 87 -12.27 7.97 10.22
CA ASN A 87 -11.33 7.47 11.24
C ASN A 87 -10.50 6.26 10.80
N GLU A 88 -10.41 5.96 9.51
CA GLU A 88 -9.63 4.85 9.00
C GLU A 88 -8.13 5.08 9.22
N LYS A 89 -7.62 4.55 10.31
CA LYS A 89 -6.22 4.73 10.73
C LYS A 89 -5.32 3.57 10.34
N SER A 90 -5.87 2.34 10.27
CA SER A 90 -5.09 1.12 10.10
C SER A 90 -5.12 0.64 8.67
N CYS A 91 -3.96 0.24 8.16
CA CYS A 91 -3.86 -0.54 6.93
C CYS A 91 -3.87 -2.03 7.25
N PHE A 92 -4.09 -2.86 6.26
CA PHE A 92 -4.08 -4.30 6.39
C PHE A 92 -3.19 -4.92 5.31
N TRP A 93 -2.31 -5.82 5.74
CA TRP A 93 -1.35 -6.50 4.88
C TRP A 93 -1.47 -8.01 5.04
N ASP A 94 -1.83 -8.70 3.96
CA ASP A 94 -2.03 -10.13 3.94
C ASP A 94 -1.44 -10.73 2.65
N ILE A 95 -0.19 -11.17 2.70
CA ILE A 95 0.47 -11.85 1.59
C ILE A 95 0.57 -13.31 1.94
N GLN A 96 -0.22 -14.15 1.28
CA GLN A 96 -0.37 -15.56 1.61
C GLN A 96 0.73 -16.43 0.98
N GLU A 97 0.62 -17.74 1.15
CA GLU A 97 1.60 -18.70 0.70
C GLU A 97 1.79 -18.63 -0.83
N ASN A 98 3.04 -18.58 -1.30
CA ASN A 98 3.43 -18.49 -2.72
C ASN A 98 2.84 -17.29 -3.48
N ALA A 99 2.22 -16.34 -2.78
CA ALA A 99 1.74 -15.10 -3.36
C ALA A 99 2.89 -14.21 -3.84
N GLN A 100 2.64 -13.41 -4.87
CA GLN A 100 3.60 -12.45 -5.42
C GLN A 100 2.98 -11.06 -5.46
N LEU A 101 3.69 -10.09 -4.90
CA LEU A 101 3.35 -8.67 -4.95
C LEU A 101 4.49 -7.92 -5.64
N GLU A 102 4.18 -7.21 -6.72
CA GLU A 102 5.17 -6.50 -7.51
C GLU A 102 4.83 -5.03 -7.65
N PHE A 103 5.83 -4.17 -7.45
CA PHE A 103 5.76 -2.75 -7.70
C PHE A 103 6.74 -2.39 -8.82
N GLN A 104 6.23 -1.92 -9.96
CA GLN A 104 7.06 -1.59 -11.13
C GLN A 104 7.73 -0.24 -10.99
N GLY A 105 7.14 0.67 -10.22
CA GLY A 105 7.69 1.98 -9.96
C GLY A 105 7.14 2.59 -8.67
N LYS A 106 6.94 3.89 -8.69
CA LYS A 106 6.42 4.64 -7.56
C LYS A 106 4.97 4.23 -7.27
N CYS A 107 4.72 3.93 -5.99
CA CYS A 107 3.39 3.49 -5.55
C CYS A 107 3.06 4.14 -4.20
N LEU A 108 1.99 4.93 -4.17
CA LEU A 108 1.52 5.61 -2.97
C LEU A 108 0.10 5.15 -2.64
N ILE A 109 -0.06 4.40 -1.57
CA ILE A 109 -1.36 3.94 -1.09
C ILE A 109 -1.65 4.60 0.25
N SER A 110 -2.75 5.33 0.32
CA SER A 110 -3.13 6.11 1.49
C SER A 110 -3.63 5.23 2.66
N ARG A 111 -3.97 5.85 3.78
CA ARG A 111 -4.43 5.16 5.00
C ARG A 111 -5.73 4.39 4.79
N GLY A 112 -5.97 3.42 5.67
CA GLY A 112 -7.18 2.59 5.63
C GLY A 112 -7.17 1.56 4.50
N CYS A 113 -6.04 1.39 3.81
CA CYS A 113 -5.94 0.43 2.71
C CYS A 113 -5.92 -1.02 3.21
N ARG A 114 -6.42 -1.92 2.38
CA ARG A 114 -6.32 -3.36 2.57
C ARG A 114 -5.68 -3.99 1.34
N ILE A 115 -4.55 -4.66 1.53
CA ILE A 115 -3.83 -5.37 0.48
C ILE A 115 -3.82 -6.84 0.86
N THR A 116 -4.56 -7.64 0.10
CA THR A 116 -4.60 -9.10 0.23
C THR A 116 -4.14 -9.72 -1.09
N VAL A 117 -3.15 -10.60 -1.01
CA VAL A 117 -2.75 -11.46 -2.13
C VAL A 117 -2.89 -12.89 -1.67
N CYS A 118 -3.88 -13.58 -2.19
CA CYS A 118 -4.24 -14.94 -1.81
C CYS A 118 -3.15 -15.94 -2.22
N LYS A 119 -3.27 -17.15 -1.71
CA LYS A 119 -2.35 -18.26 -2.02
C LYS A 119 -2.19 -18.45 -3.54
N ASN A 120 -0.93 -18.50 -4.00
CA ASN A 120 -0.53 -18.63 -5.40
C ASN A 120 -0.97 -17.48 -6.33
N ALA A 121 -1.55 -16.41 -5.80
CA ALA A 121 -2.01 -15.25 -6.57
C ALA A 121 -0.88 -14.25 -6.85
N LYS A 122 -1.13 -13.37 -7.82
CA LYS A 122 -0.23 -12.27 -8.17
C LYS A 122 -0.97 -10.94 -8.14
N LEU A 123 -0.31 -9.91 -7.60
CA LEU A 123 -0.76 -8.51 -7.63
C LEU A 123 0.39 -7.65 -8.14
N THR A 124 0.14 -6.87 -9.20
CA THR A 124 1.12 -5.98 -9.78
C THR A 124 0.60 -4.55 -9.81
N PHE A 125 1.41 -3.62 -9.32
CA PHE A 125 1.20 -2.19 -9.46
C PHE A 125 2.17 -1.62 -10.49
N GLY A 126 1.65 -0.94 -11.51
CA GLY A 126 2.44 -0.21 -12.50
C GLY A 126 3.16 1.00 -11.93
N GLU A 127 3.83 1.75 -12.79
CA GLU A 127 4.54 2.97 -12.39
C GLU A 127 3.55 4.09 -12.04
N ASP A 128 3.94 4.98 -11.12
CA ASP A 128 3.14 6.11 -10.64
C ASP A 128 1.70 5.76 -10.21
N PHE A 129 1.56 4.65 -9.50
CA PHE A 129 0.28 4.25 -8.91
C PHE A 129 -0.05 5.07 -7.67
N TYR A 130 -1.26 5.61 -7.60
CA TYR A 130 -1.78 6.30 -6.43
C TYR A 130 -3.18 5.82 -6.06
N ALA A 131 -3.41 5.47 -4.80
CA ALA A 131 -4.73 5.19 -4.26
C ALA A 131 -5.04 6.06 -3.04
N ASN A 132 -6.23 6.67 -3.04
CA ASN A 132 -6.76 7.42 -1.91
C ASN A 132 -7.15 6.49 -0.75
N SER A 133 -7.61 7.08 0.37
CA SER A 133 -7.95 6.35 1.59
C SER A 133 -9.07 5.33 1.38
N GLY A 134 -9.00 4.22 2.11
CA GLY A 134 -9.98 3.15 2.04
C GLY A 134 -9.85 2.22 0.82
N PHE A 135 -8.73 2.28 0.11
CA PHE A 135 -8.48 1.37 -1.02
C PHE A 135 -8.38 -0.08 -0.55
N ILE A 136 -9.16 -0.94 -1.19
CA ILE A 136 -9.18 -2.38 -0.93
C ILE A 136 -8.78 -3.11 -2.21
N VAL A 137 -7.80 -4.00 -2.13
CA VAL A 137 -7.46 -4.93 -3.20
C VAL A 137 -7.33 -6.33 -2.63
N SER A 138 -7.97 -7.29 -3.29
CA SER A 138 -7.86 -8.70 -2.98
C SER A 138 -7.65 -9.52 -4.25
N ALA A 139 -6.40 -9.90 -4.49
CA ALA A 139 -6.04 -10.73 -5.62
C ALA A 139 -6.20 -12.21 -5.26
N ALA A 140 -7.18 -12.88 -5.87
CA ALA A 140 -7.39 -14.32 -5.77
C ALA A 140 -6.63 -15.09 -6.85
N LYS A 141 -6.35 -14.45 -7.98
CA LYS A 141 -5.60 -15.02 -9.12
C LYS A 141 -4.51 -14.07 -9.61
N ASP A 142 -4.86 -13.06 -10.40
CA ASP A 142 -3.90 -12.11 -11.00
C ASP A 142 -4.57 -10.76 -11.24
N ILE A 143 -4.20 -9.76 -10.42
CA ILE A 143 -4.62 -8.37 -10.62
C ILE A 143 -3.41 -7.56 -11.08
N ARG A 144 -3.60 -6.76 -12.13
CA ARG A 144 -2.57 -5.86 -12.65
C ARG A 144 -3.15 -4.47 -12.86
N PHE A 145 -2.55 -3.51 -12.21
CA PHE A 145 -2.76 -2.09 -12.48
C PHE A 145 -1.69 -1.62 -13.47
N GLY A 146 -2.11 -0.89 -14.49
CA GLY A 146 -1.18 -0.23 -15.42
C GLY A 146 -0.47 0.97 -14.79
N ASP A 147 0.28 1.69 -15.61
CA ASP A 147 0.97 2.91 -15.21
C ASP A 147 -0.01 4.07 -15.04
N ASP A 148 0.40 5.11 -14.30
CA ASP A 148 -0.35 6.36 -14.10
C ASP A 148 -1.77 6.16 -13.53
N CYS A 149 -2.00 5.10 -12.77
CA CYS A 149 -3.29 4.82 -12.17
C CYS A 149 -3.57 5.70 -10.95
N LEU A 150 -4.72 6.38 -10.97
CA LEU A 150 -5.25 7.15 -9.84
C LEU A 150 -6.59 6.59 -9.40
N LEU A 151 -6.66 6.06 -8.18
CA LEU A 151 -7.89 5.54 -7.60
C LEU A 151 -8.48 6.49 -6.56
N GLY A 152 -9.80 6.66 -6.60
CA GLY A 152 -10.55 7.45 -5.65
C GLY A 152 -10.63 6.81 -4.26
N TRP A 153 -11.48 7.38 -3.38
CA TRP A 153 -11.70 6.86 -2.03
C TRP A 153 -12.56 5.60 -2.07
N ASN A 154 -12.28 4.69 -1.13
CA ASN A 154 -13.05 3.47 -0.92
C ASN A 154 -13.20 2.60 -2.18
N CYS A 155 -12.26 2.70 -3.12
CA CYS A 155 -12.24 1.80 -4.27
C CYS A 155 -11.93 0.38 -3.80
N CYS A 156 -12.71 -0.58 -4.31
CA CYS A 156 -12.51 -2.00 -4.07
C CYS A 156 -12.27 -2.72 -5.40
N VAL A 157 -11.18 -3.47 -5.49
CA VAL A 157 -10.80 -4.26 -6.66
C VAL A 157 -10.54 -5.70 -6.21
N ILE A 158 -11.32 -6.62 -6.76
CA ILE A 158 -11.21 -8.05 -6.46
C ILE A 158 -11.33 -8.85 -7.75
N ASP A 159 -10.61 -9.95 -7.89
CA ASP A 159 -10.69 -10.88 -9.03
C ASP A 159 -11.25 -12.27 -8.65
N GLY A 160 -11.83 -12.37 -7.48
CA GLY A 160 -12.52 -13.57 -7.00
C GLY A 160 -13.35 -13.27 -5.76
N ASP A 161 -14.57 -13.74 -5.74
CA ASP A 161 -15.53 -13.54 -4.65
C ASP A 161 -15.52 -14.68 -3.61
N GLY A 162 -14.71 -15.72 -3.85
CA GLY A 162 -14.60 -16.88 -2.96
C GLY A 162 -15.75 -17.89 -3.09
N HIS A 163 -16.67 -17.67 -4.02
CA HIS A 163 -17.78 -18.59 -4.28
C HIS A 163 -17.44 -19.56 -5.42
N GLN A 164 -17.81 -20.84 -5.27
CA GLN A 164 -17.81 -21.81 -6.35
C GLN A 164 -19.21 -21.85 -6.97
N ILE A 165 -19.29 -21.59 -8.27
CA ILE A 165 -20.51 -21.87 -9.02
C ILE A 165 -20.49 -23.38 -9.29
N VAL A 166 -21.33 -24.12 -8.59
CA VAL A 166 -21.55 -25.53 -8.84
C VAL A 166 -22.73 -25.62 -9.82
N SER A 167 -22.48 -26.10 -11.06
CA SER A 167 -23.58 -26.47 -11.94
C SER A 167 -24.19 -27.75 -11.40
N THR A 168 -25.44 -27.70 -10.99
CA THR A 168 -26.26 -28.89 -10.80
C THR A 168 -26.77 -29.31 -12.16
N GLU A 169 -25.97 -29.98 -12.97
CA GLU A 169 -26.49 -30.77 -14.07
C GLU A 169 -26.81 -32.15 -13.49
N ASP A 170 -28.11 -32.41 -13.35
CA ASP A 170 -28.66 -33.73 -13.10
C ASP A 170 -28.57 -34.61 -14.36
#